data_f2d54ec147636c2c8adaa35500b0049a
#
_entry.id   f2d54ec147636c2c8adaa35500b0049a
#
_cell.length_a   1.000
_cell.length_b   1.000
_cell.length_c   1.000
_cell.angle_alpha   90.00
_cell.angle_beta   90.00
_cell.angle_gamma   90.00
#
_symmetry.space_group_name_H-M   'P 1'
#
loop_
_entity.id
_entity.type
_entity.pdbx_description
1 polymer ?
#
loop_
_entity_poly.entity_id
_entity_poly.type
_entity_poly.pdbx_seq_one_letter_code
_entity_poly.pdbx_strand_id
1 'polypeptide(L)'
;GAGADPEKGRIAAKESEEKIKDVLEGTDMLFITAGMGGGTGTGASPIIAEVAKAMGILTVAIVTKPFSFEGPLKKNNAATGINNLRENVDTLIAIPNDRLFEIPGMNISLMNAFKEANGVLKMGIKGISDLITKQGIVNLDFADIKSIMQNSGIAMLGFGEANGDEKAKSATAQALNSPLLEKSIEGARKILINVTAGPDIGLQEIQEVAETIAEKAGNDKANLIWGYIMEPELEGTISVSLVATDFQEELLARSENIDSRAIRFAPP
;
A
#
# COMPACT_ATOMS: atom_id res chain seq x y z
N GLY A 1 0.44 -10.53 24.56
CA GLY A 1 -0.46 -9.65 23.79
C GLY A 1 -0.87 -8.42 24.60
N ALA A 2 -1.19 -7.32 23.93
CA ALA A 2 -1.49 -6.01 24.54
C ALA A 2 -2.98 -5.86 24.96
N GLY A 3 -3.81 -6.90 24.86
CA GLY A 3 -5.21 -6.85 25.29
C GLY A 3 -6.06 -5.74 24.66
N ALA A 4 -5.83 -5.47 23.36
CA ALA A 4 -6.46 -4.37 22.61
C ALA A 4 -6.12 -2.95 23.12
N ASP A 5 -5.11 -2.79 23.97
CA ASP A 5 -4.65 -1.52 24.52
C ASP A 5 -3.37 -1.08 23.79
N PRO A 6 -3.43 -0.04 22.92
CA PRO A 6 -2.27 0.46 22.17
C PRO A 6 -1.13 0.97 23.07
N GLU A 7 -1.46 1.50 24.24
CA GLU A 7 -0.45 2.01 25.17
C GLU A 7 0.46 0.89 25.68
N LYS A 8 -0.10 -0.29 25.96
CA LYS A 8 0.70 -1.48 26.32
C LYS A 8 1.63 -1.93 25.19
N GLY A 9 1.14 -1.87 23.94
CA GLY A 9 1.96 -2.16 22.77
C GLY A 9 3.11 -1.17 22.60
N ARG A 10 2.85 0.11 22.82
CA ARG A 10 3.82 1.20 22.78
C ARG A 10 4.91 1.02 23.85
N ILE A 11 4.51 0.78 25.09
CA ILE A 11 5.45 0.58 26.21
C ILE A 11 6.34 -0.63 25.95
N ALA A 12 5.77 -1.77 25.55
CA ALA A 12 6.52 -2.99 25.25
C ALA A 12 7.56 -2.79 24.12
N ALA A 13 7.21 -2.00 23.09
CA ALA A 13 8.15 -1.66 22.03
C ALA A 13 9.28 -0.74 22.52
N LYS A 14 8.95 0.25 23.35
CA LYS A 14 9.95 1.14 23.99
C LYS A 14 10.91 0.37 24.89
N GLU A 15 10.44 -0.56 25.70
CA GLU A 15 11.28 -1.44 26.52
C GLU A 15 12.22 -2.32 25.69
N SER A 16 11.86 -2.59 24.43
CA SER A 16 12.62 -3.42 23.51
C SER A 16 13.42 -2.62 22.48
N GLU A 17 13.54 -1.30 22.64
CA GLU A 17 14.12 -0.39 21.64
C GLU A 17 15.53 -0.79 21.23
N GLU A 18 16.40 -1.13 22.17
CA GLU A 18 17.77 -1.57 21.85
C GLU A 18 17.79 -2.87 21.04
N LYS A 19 16.93 -3.83 21.38
CA LYS A 19 16.81 -5.07 20.59
C LYS A 19 16.27 -4.82 19.17
N ILE A 20 15.40 -3.83 19.01
CA ILE A 20 14.89 -3.43 17.70
C ILE A 20 16.04 -2.81 16.88
N LYS A 21 16.87 -1.95 17.47
CA LYS A 21 18.04 -1.39 16.81
C LYS A 21 19.02 -2.47 16.38
N ASP A 22 19.33 -3.44 17.24
CA ASP A 22 20.23 -4.55 16.93
C ASP A 22 19.73 -5.35 15.71
N VAL A 23 18.42 -5.61 15.63
CA VAL A 23 17.81 -6.35 14.50
C VAL A 23 17.83 -5.53 13.20
N LEU A 24 17.73 -4.21 13.30
CA LEU A 24 17.69 -3.31 12.15
C LEU A 24 19.09 -2.87 11.67
N GLU A 25 20.16 -3.24 12.37
CA GLU A 25 21.53 -2.88 11.99
C GLU A 25 21.85 -3.40 10.58
N GLY A 26 22.40 -2.51 9.72
CA GLY A 26 22.74 -2.83 8.33
C GLY A 26 21.54 -2.96 7.37
N THR A 27 20.35 -2.57 7.81
CA THR A 27 19.14 -2.58 6.97
C THR A 27 19.03 -1.30 6.15
N ASP A 28 18.84 -1.39 4.83
CA ASP A 28 18.61 -0.25 3.94
C ASP A 28 17.12 0.13 3.86
N MET A 29 16.23 -0.85 3.95
CA MET A 29 14.78 -0.67 3.83
C MET A 29 14.01 -1.56 4.80
N LEU A 30 12.98 -0.99 5.43
CA LEU A 30 12.10 -1.68 6.36
C LEU A 30 10.64 -1.61 5.87
N PHE A 31 10.00 -2.77 5.79
CA PHE A 31 8.55 -2.86 5.68
C PHE A 31 7.92 -3.09 7.05
N ILE A 32 7.00 -2.21 7.44
CA ILE A 32 6.17 -2.39 8.63
C ILE A 32 4.77 -2.80 8.19
N THR A 33 4.31 -3.95 8.68
CA THR A 33 2.95 -4.42 8.38
C THR A 33 2.20 -4.74 9.65
N ALA A 34 0.96 -4.25 9.74
CA ALA A 34 0.11 -4.47 10.91
C ALA A 34 -1.37 -4.29 10.57
N GLY A 35 -2.24 -5.06 11.28
CA GLY A 35 -3.64 -4.70 11.43
C GLY A 35 -3.78 -3.65 12.52
N MET A 36 -4.27 -2.47 12.16
CA MET A 36 -4.48 -1.37 13.10
C MET A 36 -5.79 -1.52 13.86
N GLY A 37 -5.86 -0.93 15.05
CA GLY A 37 -7.04 -0.97 15.92
C GLY A 37 -6.91 -1.89 17.13
N GLY A 38 -5.98 -2.86 17.06
CA GLY A 38 -5.59 -3.68 18.22
C GLY A 38 -4.54 -2.98 19.09
N GLY A 39 -4.00 -3.69 20.06
CA GLY A 39 -2.99 -3.12 20.97
C GLY A 39 -1.57 -3.17 20.40
N THR A 40 -1.12 -4.34 19.95
CA THR A 40 0.28 -4.56 19.55
C THR A 40 0.63 -3.80 18.27
N GLY A 41 -0.07 -4.05 17.15
CA GLY A 41 0.20 -3.39 15.87
C GLY A 41 0.06 -1.88 15.96
N THR A 42 -1.02 -1.40 16.60
CA THR A 42 -1.31 0.03 16.74
C THR A 42 -0.28 0.76 17.60
N GLY A 43 0.17 0.15 18.69
CA GLY A 43 1.09 0.79 19.64
C GLY A 43 2.56 0.61 19.29
N ALA A 44 2.96 -0.58 18.81
CA ALA A 44 4.37 -0.88 18.57
C ALA A 44 4.89 -0.35 17.22
N SER A 45 4.06 -0.35 16.17
CA SER A 45 4.53 0.03 14.83
C SER A 45 5.07 1.47 14.75
N PRO A 46 4.46 2.50 15.41
CA PRO A 46 5.05 3.84 15.41
C PRO A 46 6.42 3.90 16.08
N ILE A 47 6.65 3.12 17.14
CA ILE A 47 7.93 3.07 17.85
C ILE A 47 9.00 2.41 16.99
N ILE A 48 8.67 1.29 16.31
CA ILE A 48 9.59 0.63 15.38
C ILE A 48 9.95 1.59 14.24
N ALA A 49 8.97 2.33 13.71
CA ALA A 49 9.19 3.32 12.67
C ALA A 49 10.09 4.48 13.15
N GLU A 50 9.89 4.97 14.38
CA GLU A 50 10.73 6.01 15.00
C GLU A 50 12.20 5.56 15.08
N VAL A 51 12.43 4.32 15.51
CA VAL A 51 13.77 3.73 15.56
C VAL A 51 14.40 3.63 14.18
N ALA A 52 13.67 3.08 13.20
CA ALA A 52 14.15 2.93 11.83
C ALA A 52 14.47 4.29 11.19
N LYS A 53 13.62 5.29 11.39
CA LYS A 53 13.84 6.67 10.93
C LYS A 53 15.09 7.29 11.54
N ALA A 54 15.31 7.10 12.85
CA ALA A 54 16.52 7.58 13.53
C ALA A 54 17.79 6.92 13.00
N MET A 55 17.71 5.68 12.50
CA MET A 55 18.81 4.94 11.85
C MET A 55 18.97 5.28 10.36
N GLY A 56 18.14 6.13 9.78
CA GLY A 56 18.19 6.51 8.36
C GLY A 56 17.67 5.44 7.39
N ILE A 57 16.92 4.45 7.88
CA ILE A 57 16.39 3.34 7.11
C ILE A 57 15.14 3.80 6.34
N LEU A 58 15.07 3.54 5.04
CA LEU A 58 13.87 3.79 4.25
C LEU A 58 12.71 2.95 4.80
N THR A 59 11.68 3.60 5.33
CA THR A 59 10.61 2.90 6.05
C THR A 59 9.28 3.04 5.31
N VAL A 60 8.73 1.92 4.86
CA VAL A 60 7.41 1.83 4.21
C VAL A 60 6.45 1.04 5.08
N ALA A 61 5.35 1.65 5.48
CA ALA A 61 4.30 0.97 6.23
C ALA A 61 3.13 0.59 5.32
N ILE A 62 2.69 -0.65 5.41
CA ILE A 62 1.49 -1.16 4.75
C ILE A 62 0.60 -1.76 5.83
N VAL A 63 -0.50 -1.08 6.16
CA VAL A 63 -1.35 -1.43 7.30
C VAL A 63 -2.81 -1.53 6.88
N THR A 64 -3.61 -2.30 7.62
CA THR A 64 -5.04 -2.37 7.40
C THR A 64 -5.81 -1.60 8.46
N LYS A 65 -6.89 -0.90 8.04
CA LYS A 65 -7.90 -0.33 8.93
C LYS A 65 -8.92 -1.43 9.28
N PRO A 66 -9.43 -1.48 10.51
CA PRO A 66 -10.36 -2.52 10.94
C PRO A 66 -11.65 -2.49 10.14
N PHE A 67 -12.30 -3.64 10.01
CA PHE A 67 -13.65 -3.76 9.49
C PHE A 67 -14.66 -2.95 10.34
N SER A 68 -15.72 -2.49 9.71
CA SER A 68 -16.79 -1.72 10.40
C SER A 68 -17.44 -2.50 11.52
N PHE A 69 -17.58 -3.82 11.36
CA PHE A 69 -18.16 -4.69 12.39
C PHE A 69 -17.27 -4.89 13.63
N GLU A 70 -15.98 -4.52 13.58
CA GLU A 70 -15.08 -4.63 14.74
C GLU A 70 -15.32 -3.53 15.79
N GLY A 71 -16.11 -2.54 15.45
CA GLY A 71 -16.62 -1.53 16.38
C GLY A 71 -15.81 -0.23 16.47
N PRO A 72 -16.41 0.80 17.10
CA PRO A 72 -15.86 2.16 17.09
C PRO A 72 -14.56 2.30 17.86
N LEU A 73 -14.36 1.52 18.92
CA LEU A 73 -13.13 1.57 19.71
C LEU A 73 -11.91 1.20 18.85
N LYS A 74 -12.00 0.12 18.06
CA LYS A 74 -10.94 -0.29 17.17
C LYS A 74 -10.71 0.71 16.05
N LYS A 75 -11.76 1.32 15.51
CA LYS A 75 -11.64 2.39 14.51
C LYS A 75 -10.89 3.61 15.06
N ASN A 76 -11.21 4.04 16.27
CA ASN A 76 -10.54 5.18 16.92
C ASN A 76 -9.07 4.86 17.22
N ASN A 77 -8.79 3.68 17.76
CA ASN A 77 -7.43 3.22 18.01
C ASN A 77 -6.62 3.18 16.69
N ALA A 78 -7.22 2.65 15.61
CA ALA A 78 -6.58 2.60 14.30
C ALA A 78 -6.25 3.99 13.76
N ALA A 79 -7.19 4.93 13.84
CA ALA A 79 -6.98 6.31 13.39
C ALA A 79 -5.82 6.98 14.14
N THR A 80 -5.78 6.86 15.46
CA THR A 80 -4.69 7.39 16.28
C THR A 80 -3.34 6.74 15.92
N GLY A 81 -3.31 5.40 15.85
CA GLY A 81 -2.08 4.67 15.52
C GLY A 81 -1.56 4.95 14.12
N ILE A 82 -2.43 5.10 13.13
CA ILE A 82 -2.08 5.48 11.75
C ILE A 82 -1.48 6.88 11.71
N ASN A 83 -2.05 7.84 12.42
CA ASN A 83 -1.50 9.19 12.50
C ASN A 83 -0.11 9.19 13.13
N ASN A 84 0.09 8.49 14.24
CA ASN A 84 1.39 8.37 14.88
C ASN A 84 2.43 7.65 13.98
N LEU A 85 1.98 6.64 13.24
CA LEU A 85 2.85 5.91 12.32
C LEU A 85 3.28 6.78 11.13
N ARG A 86 2.34 7.58 10.58
CA ARG A 86 2.57 8.48 9.45
C ARG A 86 3.71 9.48 9.70
N GLU A 87 3.88 9.97 10.93
CA GLU A 87 4.93 10.91 11.29
C GLU A 87 6.33 10.30 11.25
N ASN A 88 6.41 8.97 11.32
CA ASN A 88 7.66 8.21 11.48
C ASN A 88 8.04 7.32 10.29
N VAL A 89 7.24 7.29 9.23
CA VAL A 89 7.53 6.52 8.02
C VAL A 89 7.75 7.44 6.82
N ASP A 90 8.47 6.96 5.81
CA ASP A 90 8.63 7.65 4.54
C ASP A 90 7.36 7.56 3.69
N THR A 91 6.77 6.38 3.67
CA THR A 91 5.54 6.09 2.91
C THR A 91 4.58 5.24 3.74
N LEU A 92 3.31 5.62 3.74
CA LEU A 92 2.23 4.92 4.43
C LEU A 92 1.12 4.54 3.45
N ILE A 93 0.86 3.24 3.33
CA ILE A 93 -0.28 2.66 2.64
C ILE A 93 -1.24 2.12 3.70
N ALA A 94 -2.42 2.73 3.83
CA ALA A 94 -3.44 2.32 4.80
C ALA A 94 -4.66 1.78 4.06
N ILE A 95 -4.92 0.48 4.15
CA ILE A 95 -5.93 -0.23 3.39
C ILE A 95 -7.19 -0.43 4.25
N PRO A 96 -8.35 0.14 3.88
CA PRO A 96 -9.59 -0.12 4.60
C PRO A 96 -10.07 -1.56 4.34
N ASN A 97 -10.19 -2.38 5.39
CA ASN A 97 -10.67 -3.75 5.24
C ASN A 97 -12.08 -3.82 4.63
N ASP A 98 -12.95 -2.84 4.89
CA ASP A 98 -14.30 -2.80 4.32
C ASP A 98 -14.28 -2.78 2.79
N ARG A 99 -13.23 -2.23 2.15
CA ARG A 99 -13.08 -2.19 0.69
C ARG A 99 -12.87 -3.58 0.06
N LEU A 100 -12.47 -4.56 0.86
CA LEU A 100 -12.30 -5.93 0.38
C LEU A 100 -13.64 -6.54 -0.09
N PHE A 101 -14.78 -6.10 0.49
CA PHE A 101 -16.10 -6.53 0.06
C PHE A 101 -16.49 -6.01 -1.33
N GLU A 102 -15.78 -5.00 -1.84
CA GLU A 102 -16.05 -4.38 -3.15
C GLU A 102 -15.24 -5.05 -4.29
N ILE A 103 -14.31 -5.98 -3.96
CA ILE A 103 -13.48 -6.66 -4.97
C ILE A 103 -14.35 -7.65 -5.76
N PRO A 104 -14.47 -7.49 -7.10
CA PRO A 104 -15.28 -8.37 -7.93
C PRO A 104 -14.85 -9.83 -7.84
N GLY A 105 -15.81 -10.74 -7.72
CA GLY A 105 -15.55 -12.20 -7.63
C GLY A 105 -15.07 -12.70 -6.27
N MET A 106 -14.82 -11.82 -5.31
CA MET A 106 -14.42 -12.19 -3.96
C MET A 106 -15.65 -12.42 -3.08
N ASN A 107 -15.99 -13.67 -2.82
CA ASN A 107 -17.06 -14.01 -1.87
C ASN A 107 -16.48 -14.11 -0.46
N ILE A 108 -16.42 -12.97 0.24
CA ILE A 108 -15.78 -12.86 1.56
C ILE A 108 -16.77 -13.30 2.64
N SER A 109 -16.58 -14.49 3.19
CA SER A 109 -17.25 -14.89 4.43
C SER A 109 -16.55 -14.27 5.63
N LEU A 110 -17.27 -14.11 6.76
CA LEU A 110 -16.66 -13.61 8.00
C LEU A 110 -15.44 -14.45 8.42
N MET A 111 -15.45 -15.76 8.16
CA MET A 111 -14.35 -16.67 8.45
C MET A 111 -13.09 -16.35 7.62
N ASN A 112 -13.26 -15.88 6.38
CA ASN A 112 -12.17 -15.61 5.46
C ASN A 112 -11.74 -14.15 5.46
N ALA A 113 -12.54 -13.24 6.02
CA ALA A 113 -12.31 -11.78 5.93
C ALA A 113 -10.90 -11.37 6.38
N PHE A 114 -10.43 -11.88 7.51
CA PHE A 114 -9.08 -11.58 7.99
C PHE A 114 -7.97 -12.25 7.17
N LYS A 115 -8.26 -13.40 6.55
CA LYS A 115 -7.32 -14.06 5.64
C LYS A 115 -7.13 -13.23 4.37
N GLU A 116 -8.22 -12.69 3.84
CA GLU A 116 -8.18 -11.80 2.67
C GLU A 116 -7.47 -10.47 2.98
N ALA A 117 -7.72 -9.88 4.15
CA ALA A 117 -6.98 -8.70 4.61
C ALA A 117 -5.47 -8.96 4.69
N ASN A 118 -5.05 -10.11 5.20
CA ASN A 118 -3.65 -10.53 5.21
C ASN A 118 -3.11 -10.78 3.80
N GLY A 119 -3.94 -11.33 2.89
CA GLY A 119 -3.60 -11.51 1.47
C GLY A 119 -3.23 -10.19 0.79
N VAL A 120 -4.02 -9.14 1.05
CA VAL A 120 -3.76 -7.79 0.49
C VAL A 120 -2.47 -7.18 1.04
N LEU A 121 -2.21 -7.32 2.35
CA LEU A 121 -0.92 -6.88 2.93
C LEU A 121 0.26 -7.60 2.25
N LYS A 122 0.15 -8.91 2.07
CA LYS A 122 1.18 -9.71 1.38
C LYS A 122 1.37 -9.24 -0.07
N MET A 123 0.28 -8.96 -0.78
CA MET A 123 0.30 -8.48 -2.16
C MET A 123 0.98 -7.11 -2.25
N GLY A 124 0.65 -6.18 -1.34
CA GLY A 124 1.29 -4.86 -1.28
C GLY A 124 2.79 -4.93 -1.04
N ILE A 125 3.24 -5.78 -0.09
CA ILE A 125 4.67 -5.98 0.16
C ILE A 125 5.33 -6.61 -1.06
N LYS A 126 4.73 -7.69 -1.61
CA LYS A 126 5.28 -8.41 -2.75
C LYS A 126 5.41 -7.49 -3.97
N GLY A 127 4.40 -6.66 -4.26
CA GLY A 127 4.41 -5.73 -5.39
C GLY A 127 5.58 -4.74 -5.38
N ILE A 128 6.09 -4.38 -4.19
CA ILE A 128 7.24 -3.48 -4.06
C ILE A 128 8.54 -4.27 -3.92
N SER A 129 8.57 -5.30 -3.07
CA SER A 129 9.81 -6.04 -2.79
C SER A 129 10.29 -6.85 -3.98
N ASP A 130 9.38 -7.42 -4.77
CA ASP A 130 9.74 -8.21 -5.94
C ASP A 130 10.53 -7.37 -6.97
N LEU A 131 10.23 -6.07 -7.10
CA LEU A 131 10.96 -5.15 -7.97
C LEU A 131 12.43 -4.97 -7.58
N ILE A 132 12.76 -5.16 -6.31
CA ILE A 132 14.12 -5.01 -5.77
C ILE A 132 14.85 -6.36 -5.73
N THR A 133 14.13 -7.44 -5.39
CA THR A 133 14.72 -8.73 -5.04
C THR A 133 14.72 -9.73 -6.18
N LYS A 134 13.77 -9.59 -7.13
CA LYS A 134 13.69 -10.48 -8.29
C LYS A 134 14.44 -9.91 -9.47
N GLN A 135 15.16 -10.79 -10.17
CA GLN A 135 15.79 -10.45 -11.43
C GLN A 135 14.72 -10.45 -12.53
N GLY A 136 14.35 -9.26 -12.99
CA GLY A 136 13.41 -9.04 -14.09
C GLY A 136 14.11 -8.75 -15.42
N ILE A 137 13.36 -8.50 -16.48
CA ILE A 137 13.87 -7.99 -17.75
C ILE A 137 14.16 -6.48 -17.65
N VAL A 138 13.29 -5.75 -16.97
CA VAL A 138 13.50 -4.36 -16.59
C VAL A 138 13.62 -4.31 -15.06
N ASN A 139 14.86 -4.14 -14.61
CA ASN A 139 15.17 -4.10 -13.19
C ASN A 139 15.17 -2.65 -12.71
N LEU A 140 14.62 -2.46 -11.52
CA LEU A 140 14.75 -1.22 -10.77
C LEU A 140 15.84 -1.40 -9.71
N ASP A 141 16.70 -0.42 -9.59
CA ASP A 141 17.65 -0.40 -8.48
C ASP A 141 17.00 0.18 -7.20
N PHE A 142 17.70 0.01 -6.09
CA PHE A 142 17.21 0.53 -4.81
C PHE A 142 17.07 2.05 -4.81
N ALA A 143 17.89 2.78 -5.58
CA ALA A 143 17.82 4.23 -5.67
C ALA A 143 16.53 4.69 -6.37
N ASP A 144 16.04 3.96 -7.37
CA ASP A 144 14.77 4.22 -8.04
C ASP A 144 13.61 4.10 -7.05
N ILE A 145 13.54 2.98 -6.32
CA ILE A 145 12.50 2.78 -5.30
C ILE A 145 12.58 3.84 -4.20
N LYS A 146 13.79 4.16 -3.75
CA LYS A 146 14.00 5.21 -2.75
C LYS A 146 13.51 6.57 -3.23
N SER A 147 13.74 6.93 -4.51
CA SER A 147 13.28 8.20 -5.09
C SER A 147 11.76 8.37 -5.07
N ILE A 148 11.02 7.26 -5.24
CA ILE A 148 9.56 7.22 -5.19
C ILE A 148 9.06 7.25 -3.74
N MET A 149 9.65 6.45 -2.86
CA MET A 149 9.10 6.16 -1.53
C MET A 149 9.57 7.12 -0.43
N GLN A 150 10.77 7.70 -0.56
CA GLN A 150 11.34 8.54 0.50
C GLN A 150 10.53 9.83 0.69
N ASN A 151 10.12 10.10 1.93
CA ASN A 151 9.35 11.29 2.33
C ASN A 151 8.09 11.53 1.47
N SER A 152 7.46 10.47 0.99
CA SER A 152 6.33 10.56 0.06
C SER A 152 4.96 10.56 0.75
N GLY A 153 4.92 10.35 2.07
CA GLY A 153 3.72 10.47 2.88
C GLY A 153 2.69 9.38 2.57
N ILE A 154 1.45 9.76 2.29
CA ILE A 154 0.38 8.81 2.00
C ILE A 154 0.54 8.28 0.58
N ALA A 155 0.48 6.96 0.44
CA ALA A 155 0.46 6.27 -0.83
C ALA A 155 -0.78 5.39 -1.00
N MET A 156 -1.15 5.15 -2.24
CA MET A 156 -2.28 4.30 -2.62
C MET A 156 -1.78 3.12 -3.43
N LEU A 157 -2.35 1.95 -3.16
CA LEU A 157 -2.02 0.69 -3.82
C LEU A 157 -3.17 0.26 -4.72
N GLY A 158 -2.90 0.07 -6.01
CA GLY A 158 -3.80 -0.54 -6.95
C GLY A 158 -3.27 -1.89 -7.43
N PHE A 159 -4.17 -2.82 -7.68
CA PHE A 159 -3.85 -4.14 -8.21
C PHE A 159 -4.88 -4.59 -9.22
N GLY A 160 -4.42 -5.20 -10.31
CA GLY A 160 -5.27 -5.81 -11.32
C GLY A 160 -4.57 -6.99 -11.98
N GLU A 161 -5.34 -8.01 -12.34
CA GLU A 161 -4.87 -9.20 -13.01
C GLU A 161 -5.87 -9.60 -14.10
N ALA A 162 -5.38 -9.91 -15.27
CA ALA A 162 -6.22 -10.31 -16.39
C ALA A 162 -5.50 -11.29 -17.31
N ASN A 163 -6.29 -12.00 -18.11
CA ASN A 163 -5.83 -12.93 -19.14
C ASN A 163 -6.53 -12.66 -20.50
N GLY A 164 -6.01 -13.27 -21.57
CA GLY A 164 -6.56 -13.15 -22.90
C GLY A 164 -6.01 -11.99 -23.72
N ASP A 165 -6.68 -11.67 -24.86
CA ASP A 165 -6.14 -10.76 -25.88
C ASP A 165 -6.02 -9.29 -25.44
N GLU A 166 -6.90 -8.82 -24.54
CA GLU A 166 -6.86 -7.46 -23.97
C GLU A 166 -6.38 -7.44 -22.52
N LYS A 167 -5.52 -8.40 -22.14
CA LYS A 167 -5.07 -8.59 -20.76
C LYS A 167 -4.42 -7.33 -20.17
N ALA A 168 -3.57 -6.63 -20.91
CA ALA A 168 -2.89 -5.42 -20.43
C ALA A 168 -3.88 -4.32 -20.07
N LYS A 169 -4.81 -4.02 -20.96
CA LYS A 169 -5.86 -3.03 -20.77
C LYS A 169 -6.78 -3.38 -19.60
N SER A 170 -7.20 -4.64 -19.53
CA SER A 170 -8.10 -5.12 -18.48
C SER A 170 -7.42 -5.09 -17.10
N ALA A 171 -6.18 -5.57 -16.98
CA ALA A 171 -5.44 -5.55 -15.73
C ALA A 171 -5.16 -4.10 -15.28
N THR A 172 -4.78 -3.21 -16.20
CA THR A 172 -4.56 -1.80 -15.90
C THR A 172 -5.85 -1.12 -15.42
N ALA A 173 -6.97 -1.37 -16.10
CA ALA A 173 -8.25 -0.83 -15.68
C ALA A 173 -8.66 -1.33 -14.28
N GLN A 174 -8.44 -2.61 -13.98
CA GLN A 174 -8.66 -3.15 -12.64
C GLN A 174 -7.74 -2.51 -11.59
N ALA A 175 -6.46 -2.32 -11.89
CA ALA A 175 -5.52 -1.67 -10.99
C ALA A 175 -5.93 -0.22 -10.69
N LEU A 176 -6.34 0.54 -11.70
CA LEU A 176 -6.79 1.94 -11.58
C LEU A 176 -8.15 2.10 -10.88
N ASN A 177 -9.00 1.09 -10.95
CA ASN A 177 -10.30 1.06 -10.29
C ASN A 177 -10.31 0.11 -9.07
N SER A 178 -9.12 -0.28 -8.60
CA SER A 178 -9.00 -1.17 -7.45
C SER A 178 -9.70 -0.57 -6.22
N PRO A 179 -10.57 -1.31 -5.54
CA PRO A 179 -11.18 -0.84 -4.29
C PRO A 179 -10.16 -0.53 -3.20
N LEU A 180 -8.93 -1.03 -3.32
CA LEU A 180 -7.82 -0.75 -2.40
C LEU A 180 -7.31 0.70 -2.52
N LEU A 181 -7.57 1.35 -3.65
CA LEU A 181 -7.38 2.79 -3.81
C LEU A 181 -8.50 3.51 -3.06
N GLU A 182 -8.18 4.22 -1.99
CA GLU A 182 -9.18 5.04 -1.28
C GLU A 182 -9.73 6.16 -2.18
N LYS A 183 -8.91 6.59 -3.16
CA LYS A 183 -9.19 7.72 -4.08
C LYS A 183 -8.58 7.45 -5.45
N SER A 184 -8.94 8.27 -6.43
CA SER A 184 -8.25 8.30 -7.73
C SER A 184 -6.76 8.59 -7.55
N ILE A 185 -5.94 8.05 -8.44
CA ILE A 185 -4.51 8.38 -8.53
C ILE A 185 -4.24 9.77 -9.15
N GLU A 186 -5.28 10.49 -9.52
CA GLU A 186 -5.19 11.83 -10.09
C GLU A 186 -4.41 12.78 -9.16
N GLY A 187 -3.44 13.48 -9.72
CA GLY A 187 -2.57 14.39 -8.97
C GLY A 187 -1.41 13.72 -8.24
N ALA A 188 -1.22 12.42 -8.39
CA ALA A 188 0.00 11.77 -7.92
C ALA A 188 1.22 12.30 -8.68
N ARG A 189 2.29 12.59 -7.97
CA ARG A 189 3.54 13.08 -8.55
C ARG A 189 4.57 11.99 -8.77
N LYS A 190 4.44 10.89 -8.06
CA LYS A 190 5.32 9.73 -8.14
C LYS A 190 4.48 8.48 -8.24
N ILE A 191 4.80 7.62 -9.21
CA ILE A 191 4.08 6.39 -9.46
C ILE A 191 5.10 5.27 -9.72
N LEU A 192 4.97 4.19 -8.95
CA LEU A 192 5.71 2.96 -9.16
C LEU A 192 4.76 1.92 -9.76
N ILE A 193 5.17 1.33 -10.88
CA ILE A 193 4.41 0.29 -11.58
C ILE A 193 5.24 -0.99 -11.60
N ASN A 194 4.65 -2.07 -11.14
CA ASN A 194 5.17 -3.42 -11.32
C ASN A 194 4.27 -4.20 -12.27
N VAL A 195 4.84 -4.63 -13.38
CA VAL A 195 4.20 -5.55 -14.33
C VAL A 195 4.83 -6.93 -14.14
N THR A 196 4.00 -7.94 -13.88
CA THR A 196 4.44 -9.33 -13.81
C THR A 196 3.61 -10.12 -14.83
N ALA A 197 4.29 -10.79 -15.77
CA ALA A 197 3.60 -11.54 -16.84
C ALA A 197 4.47 -12.70 -17.34
N GLY A 198 3.86 -13.56 -18.16
CA GLY A 198 4.57 -14.61 -18.87
C GLY A 198 5.49 -14.09 -19.98
N PRO A 199 6.22 -15.01 -20.66
CA PRO A 199 7.14 -14.66 -21.73
C PRO A 199 6.44 -14.18 -23.01
N ASP A 200 5.15 -14.31 -23.09
CA ASP A 200 4.29 -13.95 -24.21
C ASP A 200 3.89 -12.46 -24.25
N ILE A 201 4.28 -11.67 -23.22
CA ILE A 201 3.95 -10.25 -23.17
C ILE A 201 4.67 -9.45 -24.26
N GLY A 202 3.93 -8.63 -24.99
CA GLY A 202 4.46 -7.74 -26.01
C GLY A 202 4.91 -6.38 -25.46
N LEU A 203 5.88 -5.75 -26.11
CA LEU A 203 6.33 -4.39 -25.74
C LEU A 203 5.15 -3.38 -25.80
N GLN A 204 4.25 -3.55 -26.76
CA GLN A 204 3.07 -2.68 -26.91
C GLN A 204 2.12 -2.78 -25.72
N GLU A 205 1.97 -3.98 -25.13
CA GLU A 205 1.13 -4.18 -23.94
C GLU A 205 1.71 -3.47 -22.72
N ILE A 206 3.06 -3.51 -22.54
CA ILE A 206 3.72 -2.79 -21.46
C ILE A 206 3.60 -1.28 -21.64
N GLN A 207 3.75 -0.80 -22.89
CA GLN A 207 3.58 0.62 -23.21
C GLN A 207 2.14 1.09 -22.92
N GLU A 208 1.14 0.31 -23.29
CA GLU A 208 -0.27 0.60 -23.00
C GLU A 208 -0.55 0.72 -21.50
N VAL A 209 0.03 -0.17 -20.68
CA VAL A 209 -0.05 -0.07 -19.20
C VAL A 209 0.49 1.27 -18.71
N ALA A 210 1.70 1.63 -19.12
CA ALA A 210 2.37 2.84 -18.64
C ALA A 210 1.63 4.12 -19.10
N GLU A 211 1.24 4.20 -20.36
CA GLU A 211 0.53 5.35 -20.94
C GLU A 211 -0.85 5.54 -20.27
N THR A 212 -1.62 4.47 -20.09
CA THR A 212 -2.93 4.53 -19.44
C THR A 212 -2.84 5.02 -17.99
N ILE A 213 -1.82 4.57 -17.25
CA ILE A 213 -1.62 5.01 -15.87
C ILE A 213 -1.18 6.49 -15.83
N ALA A 214 -0.27 6.90 -16.71
CA ALA A 214 0.20 8.29 -16.81
C ALA A 214 -0.94 9.25 -17.15
N GLU A 215 -1.79 8.89 -18.12
CA GLU A 215 -2.97 9.67 -18.49
C GLU A 215 -3.94 9.81 -17.32
N LYS A 216 -4.19 8.71 -16.58
CA LYS A 216 -5.11 8.73 -15.43
C LYS A 216 -4.57 9.55 -14.26
N ALA A 217 -3.26 9.64 -14.09
CA ALA A 217 -2.65 10.50 -13.09
C ALA A 217 -2.86 11.99 -13.40
N GLY A 218 -3.12 12.33 -14.67
CA GLY A 218 -3.42 13.69 -15.11
C GLY A 218 -2.28 14.68 -14.85
N ASN A 219 -1.04 14.20 -14.75
CA ASN A 219 0.12 15.00 -14.41
C ASN A 219 1.29 14.65 -15.34
N ASP A 220 1.48 15.46 -16.37
CA ASP A 220 2.58 15.31 -17.35
C ASP A 220 3.99 15.36 -16.74
N LYS A 221 4.09 15.75 -15.45
CA LYS A 221 5.35 15.81 -14.69
C LYS A 221 5.45 14.71 -13.64
N ALA A 222 4.52 13.76 -13.63
CA ALA A 222 4.62 12.62 -12.72
C ALA A 222 5.90 11.83 -13.00
N ASN A 223 6.67 11.56 -11.94
CA ASN A 223 7.80 10.63 -12.01
C ASN A 223 7.25 9.20 -12.01
N LEU A 224 7.21 8.59 -13.19
CA LEU A 224 6.72 7.24 -13.40
C LEU A 224 7.90 6.30 -13.55
N ILE A 225 8.03 5.37 -12.63
CA ILE A 225 9.02 4.31 -12.63
C ILE A 225 8.31 2.97 -12.78
N TRP A 226 8.77 2.14 -13.71
CA TRP A 226 8.16 0.84 -13.94
C TRP A 226 9.21 -0.26 -14.05
N GLY A 227 8.85 -1.45 -13.56
CA GLY A 227 9.63 -2.64 -13.68
C GLY A 227 8.80 -3.78 -14.28
N TYR A 228 9.50 -4.73 -14.91
CA TYR A 228 8.88 -5.92 -15.46
C TYR A 228 9.56 -7.18 -14.94
N ILE A 229 8.76 -8.05 -14.34
CA ILE A 229 9.17 -9.35 -13.84
C ILE A 229 8.53 -10.43 -14.71
N MET A 230 9.38 -11.27 -15.33
CA MET A 230 8.90 -12.41 -16.10
C MET A 230 8.69 -13.62 -15.17
N GLU A 231 7.46 -14.12 -15.12
CA GLU A 231 7.11 -15.38 -14.45
C GLU A 231 6.53 -16.35 -15.50
N PRO A 232 7.26 -17.40 -15.90
CA PRO A 232 6.80 -18.33 -16.95
C PRO A 232 5.47 -18.99 -16.66
N GLU A 233 5.11 -19.12 -15.39
CA GLU A 233 3.85 -19.71 -14.92
C GLU A 233 2.63 -18.81 -15.23
N LEU A 234 2.86 -17.54 -15.59
CA LEU A 234 1.83 -16.57 -15.95
C LEU A 234 1.63 -16.44 -17.48
N GLU A 235 1.96 -17.46 -18.27
CA GLU A 235 1.69 -17.44 -19.71
C GLU A 235 0.20 -17.12 -19.97
N GLY A 236 -0.04 -16.15 -20.86
CA GLY A 236 -1.40 -15.64 -21.15
C GLY A 236 -1.99 -14.71 -20.10
N THR A 237 -1.31 -14.46 -19.01
CA THR A 237 -1.79 -13.63 -17.87
C THR A 237 -0.85 -12.46 -17.62
N ILE A 238 -1.39 -11.32 -17.24
CA ILE A 238 -0.65 -10.16 -16.75
C ILE A 238 -1.18 -9.72 -15.39
N SER A 239 -0.29 -9.39 -14.50
CA SER A 239 -0.57 -8.77 -13.20
C SER A 239 0.06 -7.39 -13.17
N VAL A 240 -0.73 -6.38 -12.86
CA VAL A 240 -0.30 -4.98 -12.73
C VAL A 240 -0.54 -4.54 -11.29
N SER A 241 0.52 -4.13 -10.61
CA SER A 241 0.41 -3.43 -9.34
C SER A 241 1.00 -2.04 -9.47
N LEU A 242 0.34 -1.06 -8.88
CA LEU A 242 0.79 0.33 -8.88
C LEU A 242 0.78 0.89 -7.46
N VAL A 243 1.76 1.72 -7.18
CA VAL A 243 1.81 2.54 -5.97
C VAL A 243 1.87 4.00 -6.40
N ALA A 244 0.84 4.76 -6.09
CA ALA A 244 0.75 6.19 -6.37
C ALA A 244 0.98 6.97 -5.07
N THR A 245 1.84 7.99 -5.11
CA THR A 245 2.26 8.71 -3.92
C THR A 245 2.61 10.18 -4.24
N ASP A 246 3.00 10.93 -3.20
CA ASP A 246 3.35 12.36 -3.31
C ASP A 246 2.21 13.20 -3.91
N PHE A 247 1.00 13.06 -3.34
CA PHE A 247 -0.18 13.83 -3.74
C PHE A 247 -0.09 15.26 -3.25
N GLN A 248 -0.68 16.21 -4.02
CA GLN A 248 -0.81 17.59 -3.57
C GLN A 248 -1.70 17.66 -2.32
N GLU A 249 -1.23 18.34 -1.26
CA GLU A 249 -1.95 18.44 0.03
C GLU A 249 -3.39 18.98 -0.11
N GLU A 250 -3.63 19.91 -1.06
CA GLU A 250 -4.96 20.47 -1.33
C GLU A 250 -5.97 19.40 -1.82
N LEU A 251 -5.52 18.38 -2.56
CA LEU A 251 -6.38 17.29 -3.03
C LEU A 251 -6.69 16.31 -1.91
N LEU A 252 -5.77 16.09 -0.98
CA LEU A 252 -5.98 15.25 0.20
C LEU A 252 -6.98 15.90 1.17
N ALA A 253 -6.86 17.21 1.43
CA ALA A 253 -7.72 17.95 2.35
C ALA A 253 -9.18 18.10 1.84
N ARG A 254 -9.39 18.24 0.53
CA ARG A 254 -10.74 18.31 -0.06
C ARG A 254 -11.56 17.06 0.16
N SER A 255 -10.91 15.90 0.17
CA SER A 255 -11.58 14.61 0.30
C SER A 255 -11.91 14.24 1.75
N GLU A 256 -11.09 14.64 2.72
CA GLU A 256 -11.40 14.46 4.16
C GLU A 256 -12.62 15.30 4.57
N ASN A 257 -12.83 16.46 3.94
CA ASN A 257 -14.00 17.32 4.16
C ASN A 257 -15.30 16.77 3.55
N ILE A 258 -15.24 15.95 2.51
CA ILE A 258 -16.43 15.34 1.89
C ILE A 258 -16.94 14.20 2.77
N ASP A 259 -16.05 13.36 3.29
CA ASP A 259 -16.41 12.26 4.20
C ASP A 259 -16.98 12.76 5.52
N SER A 260 -16.47 13.87 6.06
CA SER A 260 -16.99 14.47 7.28
C SER A 260 -18.38 15.14 7.11
N ARG A 261 -18.75 15.55 5.89
CA ARG A 261 -20.07 16.08 5.56
C ARG A 261 -21.10 15.00 5.31
N ALA A 262 -20.71 13.86 4.73
CA ALA A 262 -21.62 12.72 4.51
C ALA A 262 -22.14 12.13 5.83
N ILE A 263 -21.33 12.15 6.88
CA ILE A 263 -21.71 11.65 8.22
C ILE A 263 -22.72 12.57 8.93
N ARG A 264 -22.82 13.86 8.54
CA ARG A 264 -23.74 14.84 9.18
C ARG A 264 -25.16 14.84 8.60
N PHE A 265 -25.44 14.13 7.52
CA PHE A 265 -26.75 14.12 6.86
C PHE A 265 -27.49 12.78 6.92
N ALA A 266 -27.19 11.89 7.85
CA ALA A 266 -28.06 10.77 8.16
C ALA A 266 -29.20 11.31 9.08
N PRO A 267 -30.45 11.36 8.63
CA PRO A 267 -31.58 11.74 9.49
C PRO A 267 -31.85 10.63 10.52
N PRO A 268 -32.47 10.98 11.64
CA PRO A 268 -32.70 10.08 12.76
C PRO A 268 -33.65 8.92 12.42
#